data_4aa9a6afba20cfc314b63ef388ddea83
#
_entry.id   4aa9a6afba20cfc314b63ef388ddea83
#
_cell.length_a   1.000
_cell.length_b   1.000
_cell.length_c   1.000
_cell.angle_alpha   90.00
_cell.angle_beta   90.00
_cell.angle_gamma   90.00
#
_symmetry.space_group_name_H-M   'P 1'
#
loop_
_entity.id
_entity.type
_entity.pdbx_description
1 polymer ?
#
loop_
_entity_poly.entity_id
_entity_poly.type
_entity_poly.pdbx_seq_one_letter_code
_entity_poly.pdbx_strand_id
1 'polypeptide(L)'
;AINSFTKWLSVHMAKEYSKDIRVNAIAPGFFLSKQNKFLLINEKTGKYTERGNSIIENTPMKKFGNPKELVSTVIWLLSDHSNFITGVIVPVDGGFDAFGGV
;
A
#
# COMPACT_ATOMS: atom_id res chain seq x y z
N ALA A 1 -6.56 -10.25 -8.97
CA ALA A 1 -5.54 -11.11 -9.61
C ALA A 1 -4.25 -11.16 -8.80
N ILE A 2 -3.70 -9.99 -8.43
CA ILE A 2 -2.45 -9.94 -7.65
C ILE A 2 -2.62 -10.56 -6.26
N ASN A 3 -3.75 -10.35 -5.62
CA ASN A 3 -4.03 -10.92 -4.29
C ASN A 3 -4.07 -12.46 -4.35
N SER A 4 -4.76 -13.00 -5.31
CA SER A 4 -4.85 -14.46 -5.50
C SER A 4 -3.49 -15.05 -5.87
N PHE A 5 -2.74 -14.36 -6.72
CA PHE A 5 -1.41 -14.77 -7.11
C PHE A 5 -0.45 -14.77 -5.93
N THR A 6 -0.48 -13.74 -5.11
CA THR A 6 0.36 -13.65 -3.91
C THR A 6 0.10 -14.83 -2.97
N LYS A 7 -1.16 -15.14 -2.72
CA LYS A 7 -1.54 -16.25 -1.85
C LYS A 7 -1.08 -17.59 -2.44
N TRP A 8 -1.34 -17.82 -3.72
CA TRP A 8 -0.92 -19.05 -4.38
C TRP A 8 0.60 -19.20 -4.33
N LEU A 9 1.33 -18.15 -4.71
CA LEU A 9 2.78 -18.20 -4.77
C LEU A 9 3.39 -18.42 -3.39
N SER A 10 2.83 -17.82 -2.34
CA SER A 10 3.33 -18.00 -1.00
C SER A 10 3.26 -19.46 -0.56
N VAL A 11 2.16 -20.12 -0.83
CA VAL A 11 1.97 -21.53 -0.51
C VAL A 11 2.91 -22.40 -1.35
N HIS A 12 2.98 -22.13 -2.64
CA HIS A 12 3.83 -22.89 -3.57
C HIS A 12 5.30 -22.82 -3.15
N MET A 13 5.80 -21.62 -2.87
CA MET A 13 7.20 -21.43 -2.49
C MET A 13 7.53 -22.12 -1.16
N ALA A 14 6.65 -22.01 -0.19
CA ALA A 14 6.88 -22.62 1.13
C ALA A 14 6.84 -24.15 1.07
N LYS A 15 5.93 -24.71 0.27
CA LYS A 15 5.75 -26.17 0.17
C LYS A 15 6.76 -26.84 -0.74
N GLU A 16 7.05 -26.21 -1.88
CA GLU A 16 7.83 -26.87 -2.95
C GLU A 16 9.31 -26.50 -2.93
N TYR A 17 9.69 -25.41 -2.29
CA TYR A 17 11.08 -24.95 -2.28
C TYR A 17 11.65 -24.85 -0.88
N SER A 18 11.15 -23.96 -0.03
CA SER A 18 11.67 -23.78 1.31
C SER A 18 10.64 -23.10 2.20
N LYS A 19 10.49 -23.62 3.42
CA LYS A 19 9.66 -23.02 4.45
C LYS A 19 10.13 -21.61 4.86
N ASP A 20 11.34 -21.24 4.48
CA ASP A 20 11.90 -19.93 4.83
C ASP A 20 11.64 -18.89 3.74
N ILE A 21 11.05 -19.28 2.62
CA ILE A 21 10.66 -18.34 1.56
C ILE A 21 9.26 -17.81 1.85
N ARG A 22 9.17 -16.49 1.96
CA ARG A 22 7.92 -15.81 2.21
C ARG A 22 7.57 -14.89 1.05
N VAL A 23 6.29 -14.81 0.72
CA VAL A 23 5.78 -13.96 -0.37
C VAL A 23 4.62 -13.15 0.17
N ASN A 24 4.80 -11.85 0.21
CA ASN A 24 3.81 -10.90 0.67
C ASN A 24 3.67 -9.77 -0.34
N ALA A 25 2.59 -9.03 -0.25
CA ALA A 25 2.34 -7.90 -1.13
C ALA A 25 1.95 -6.68 -0.32
N ILE A 26 2.19 -5.51 -0.89
CA ILE A 26 1.73 -4.24 -0.35
C ILE A 26 0.72 -3.65 -1.32
N ALA A 27 -0.40 -3.19 -0.80
CA ALA A 27 -1.41 -2.48 -1.57
C ALA A 27 -1.39 -1.00 -1.15
N PRO A 28 -0.60 -0.15 -1.83
CA PRO A 28 -0.50 1.25 -1.45
C PRO A 28 -1.74 2.03 -1.87
N GLY A 29 -2.14 2.98 -1.04
CA GLY A 29 -3.13 3.97 -1.40
C GLY A 29 -2.49 5.10 -2.21
N PHE A 30 -2.85 6.33 -1.91
CA PHE A 30 -2.38 7.48 -2.66
C PHE A 30 -1.29 8.22 -1.89
N PHE A 31 -0.12 8.30 -2.49
CA PHE A 31 1.05 8.94 -1.92
C PHE A 31 1.47 10.11 -2.79
N LEU A 32 1.85 11.21 -2.15
CA LEU A 32 2.39 12.36 -2.88
C LEU A 32 3.83 12.08 -3.29
N SER A 33 4.12 12.32 -4.55
CA SER A 33 5.48 12.26 -5.10
C SER A 33 5.71 13.49 -5.97
N LYS A 34 6.96 13.71 -6.32
CA LYS A 34 7.29 14.81 -7.23
C LYS A 34 6.62 14.63 -8.60
N GLN A 35 6.38 13.39 -9.00
CA GLN A 35 5.81 13.07 -10.31
C GLN A 35 4.30 13.30 -10.38
N ASN A 36 3.57 13.11 -9.28
CA ASN A 36 2.11 13.22 -9.29
C ASN A 36 1.57 14.45 -8.57
N LYS A 37 2.42 15.22 -7.91
CA LYS A 37 2.00 16.36 -7.10
C LYS A 37 1.15 17.36 -7.88
N PHE A 38 1.50 17.63 -9.14
CA PHE A 38 0.75 18.59 -9.97
C PHE A 38 -0.67 18.12 -10.28
N LEU A 39 -0.92 16.81 -10.26
CA LEU A 39 -2.25 16.25 -10.48
C LEU A 39 -3.16 16.38 -9.26
N LEU A 40 -2.58 16.52 -8.08
CA LEU A 40 -3.30 16.45 -6.81
C LEU A 40 -3.35 17.79 -6.08
N ILE A 41 -2.36 18.65 -6.29
CA ILE A 41 -2.25 19.96 -5.63
C ILE A 41 -2.02 21.04 -6.68
N ASN A 42 -2.83 22.11 -6.59
CA ASN A 42 -2.64 23.28 -7.44
C ASN A 42 -1.46 24.09 -6.89
N GLU A 43 -0.38 24.16 -7.64
CA GLU A 43 0.86 24.86 -7.21
C GLU A 43 0.68 26.36 -6.97
N LYS A 44 -0.27 26.98 -7.68
CA LYS A 44 -0.52 28.42 -7.54
C LYS A 44 -1.28 28.76 -6.27
N THR A 45 -2.21 27.91 -5.85
CA THR A 45 -3.07 28.17 -4.69
C THR A 45 -2.71 27.35 -3.47
N GLY A 46 -1.95 26.26 -3.65
CA GLY A 46 -1.62 25.32 -2.58
C GLY A 46 -2.80 24.42 -2.19
N LYS A 47 -3.95 24.57 -2.85
CA LYS A 47 -5.14 23.77 -2.56
C LYS A 47 -5.15 22.48 -3.38
N TYR A 48 -5.90 21.49 -2.92
CA TYR A 48 -6.08 20.26 -3.68
C TYR A 48 -6.82 20.53 -5.00
N THR A 49 -6.44 19.82 -6.04
CA THR A 49 -7.21 19.77 -7.28
C THR A 49 -8.51 19.00 -7.03
N GLU A 50 -9.43 19.01 -8.00
CA GLU A 50 -10.64 18.20 -7.93
C GLU A 50 -10.32 16.72 -7.71
N ARG A 51 -9.31 16.20 -8.42
CA ARG A 51 -8.85 14.84 -8.24
C ARG A 51 -8.29 14.61 -6.83
N GLY A 52 -7.48 15.54 -6.33
CA GLY A 52 -6.92 15.46 -4.98
C GLY A 52 -8.01 15.46 -3.93
N ASN A 53 -9.01 16.32 -4.06
CA ASN A 53 -10.15 16.36 -3.13
C ASN A 53 -10.93 15.05 -3.14
N SER A 54 -11.17 14.48 -4.31
CA SER A 54 -11.90 13.22 -4.43
C SER A 54 -11.18 12.09 -3.69
N ILE A 55 -9.86 12.03 -3.84
CA ILE A 55 -9.04 11.03 -3.14
C ILE A 55 -9.11 11.23 -1.62
N ILE A 56 -8.95 12.47 -1.17
CA ILE A 56 -8.99 12.81 0.26
C ILE A 56 -10.35 12.46 0.87
N GLU A 57 -11.43 12.77 0.18
CA GLU A 57 -12.78 12.46 0.66
C GLU A 57 -13.01 10.96 0.86
N ASN A 58 -12.41 10.13 0.00
CA ASN A 58 -12.55 8.69 0.06
C ASN A 58 -11.47 8.00 0.90
N THR A 59 -10.58 8.77 1.49
CA THR A 59 -9.56 8.26 2.40
C THR A 59 -9.96 8.61 3.83
N PRO A 60 -10.32 7.63 4.67
CA PRO A 60 -10.74 7.92 6.05
C PRO A 60 -9.76 8.76 6.86
N MET A 61 -8.46 8.57 6.69
CA MET A 61 -7.46 9.37 7.40
C MET A 61 -7.28 10.78 6.84
N LYS A 62 -7.99 11.11 5.75
CA LYS A 62 -8.06 12.49 5.18
C LYS A 62 -6.71 13.10 4.86
N LYS A 63 -5.80 12.30 4.36
CA LYS A 63 -4.48 12.79 3.93
C LYS A 63 -3.89 11.85 2.88
N PHE A 64 -2.89 12.34 2.17
CA PHE A 64 -2.05 11.49 1.34
C PHE A 64 -0.98 10.83 2.21
N GLY A 65 -0.53 9.64 1.81
CA GLY A 65 0.54 8.96 2.51
C GLY A 65 1.90 9.58 2.24
N ASN A 66 2.78 9.44 3.21
CA ASN A 66 4.19 9.79 3.04
C ASN A 66 4.94 8.56 2.55
N PRO A 67 5.76 8.64 1.49
CA PRO A 67 6.52 7.49 1.00
C PRO A 67 7.34 6.75 2.05
N LYS A 68 7.77 7.44 3.10
CA LYS A 68 8.49 6.81 4.22
C LYS A 68 7.65 5.74 4.93
N GLU A 69 6.32 5.90 4.91
CA GLU A 69 5.42 4.95 5.54
C GLU A 69 5.35 3.63 4.76
N LEU A 70 5.56 3.68 3.44
CA LEU A 70 5.71 2.48 2.64
C LEU A 70 7.03 1.78 2.93
N VAL A 71 8.10 2.54 3.07
CA VAL A 71 9.44 2.00 3.33
C VAL A 71 9.45 1.20 4.64
N SER A 72 8.87 1.74 5.71
CA SER A 72 8.83 1.03 7.00
C SER A 72 8.06 -0.27 6.92
N THR A 73 6.97 -0.32 6.16
CA THR A 73 6.20 -1.55 5.96
C THR A 73 7.03 -2.59 5.21
N VAL A 74 7.74 -2.19 4.16
CA VAL A 74 8.62 -3.08 3.40
C VAL A 74 9.72 -3.64 4.30
N ILE A 75 10.37 -2.77 5.08
CA ILE A 75 11.44 -3.20 6.00
C ILE A 75 10.92 -4.24 6.99
N TRP A 76 9.74 -4.01 7.56
CA TRP A 76 9.14 -4.97 8.49
C TRP A 76 8.89 -6.32 7.82
N LEU A 77 8.31 -6.33 6.60
CA LEU A 77 8.04 -7.57 5.89
C LEU A 77 9.31 -8.32 5.49
N LEU A 78 10.41 -7.61 5.28
CA LEU A 78 11.70 -8.21 4.95
C LEU A 78 12.50 -8.62 6.18
N SER A 79 12.09 -8.20 7.37
CA SER A 79 12.84 -8.43 8.60
C SER A 79 12.53 -9.78 9.23
N ASP A 80 13.37 -10.17 10.18
CA ASP A 80 13.16 -11.39 10.97
C ASP A 80 11.96 -11.28 11.91
N HIS A 81 11.45 -10.07 12.14
CA HIS A 81 10.27 -9.85 12.98
C HIS A 81 8.96 -10.31 12.32
N SER A 82 8.99 -10.65 11.06
CA SER A 82 7.83 -11.14 10.34
C SER A 82 8.02 -12.55 9.76
N ASN A 83 8.89 -13.35 10.38
CA ASN A 83 9.26 -14.66 9.84
C ASN A 83 8.12 -15.66 9.71
N PHE A 84 7.02 -15.49 10.45
CA PHE A 84 5.87 -16.38 10.35
C PHE A 84 4.73 -15.76 9.51
N ILE A 85 5.03 -14.71 8.74
CA ILE A 85 4.05 -14.00 7.91
C ILE A 85 4.35 -14.30 6.45
N THR A 86 3.41 -14.91 5.76
CA THR A 86 3.48 -15.15 4.31
C THR A 86 2.07 -15.19 3.74
N GLY A 87 1.92 -14.80 2.49
CA GLY A 87 0.62 -14.81 1.81
C GLY A 87 -0.29 -13.66 2.18
N VAL A 88 0.21 -12.61 2.83
CA VAL A 88 -0.60 -11.46 3.22
C VAL A 88 -0.46 -10.33 2.22
N ILE A 89 -1.52 -9.54 2.13
CA ILE A 89 -1.54 -8.28 1.39
C ILE A 89 -1.78 -7.20 2.43
N VAL A 90 -0.84 -6.27 2.58
CA VAL A 90 -0.91 -5.21 3.58
C VAL A 90 -1.33 -3.91 2.91
N PRO A 91 -2.57 -3.44 3.14
CA PRO A 91 -2.97 -2.12 2.67
C PRO A 91 -2.25 -1.03 3.46
N VAL A 92 -1.63 -0.09 2.73
CA VAL A 92 -1.00 1.09 3.33
C VAL A 92 -1.66 2.28 2.65
N ASP A 93 -2.85 2.63 3.08
CA ASP A 93 -3.76 3.46 2.29
C ASP A 93 -4.63 4.42 3.10
N GLY A 94 -4.35 4.58 4.39
CA GLY A 94 -5.15 5.47 5.23
C GLY A 94 -6.60 5.05 5.40
N GLY A 95 -6.90 3.78 5.16
CA GLY A 95 -8.25 3.23 5.31
C GLY A 95 -9.06 3.22 4.01
N PHE A 96 -8.46 3.60 2.89
CA PHE A 96 -9.16 3.70 1.61
C PHE A 96 -9.88 2.40 1.23
N ASP A 97 -9.18 1.28 1.28
CA ASP A 97 -9.75 -0.02 0.93
C ASP A 97 -10.83 -0.46 1.92
N ALA A 98 -10.58 -0.25 3.21
CA ALA A 98 -11.53 -0.63 4.27
C ALA A 98 -12.84 0.16 4.17
N PHE A 99 -12.78 1.42 3.75
CA PHE A 99 -13.95 2.27 3.58
C PHE A 99 -14.84 1.81 2.43
N GLY A 100 -14.24 1.27 1.37
CA GLY A 100 -14.95 0.70 0.23
C GLY A 100 -15.83 1.69 -0.56
N GLY A 101 -15.63 2.99 -0.38
CA GLY A 101 -16.42 4.00 -1.08
C GLY A 101 -17.87 4.14 -0.61
N VAL A 102 -18.16 3.63 0.54
CA VAL A 102 -19.52 3.66 1.12
C VAL A 102 -19.67 4.77 2.11
#